data_0ba2bf47412fb59518954a7b240a9ed9
#
_entry.id   0ba2bf47412fb59518954a7b240a9ed9
#
_cell.length_a   1.000
_cell.length_b   1.000
_cell.length_c   1.000
_cell.angle_alpha   90.00
_cell.angle_beta   90.00
_cell.angle_gamma   90.00
#
_symmetry.space_group_name_H-M   'P 1'
#
loop_
_entity.id
_entity.type
_entity.pdbx_description
1 polymer ?
#
loop_
_entity_poly.entity_id
_entity_poly.type
_entity_poly.pdbx_seq_one_letter_code
_entity_poly.pdbx_strand_id
1 'polypeptide(L)'
;MSNVIDDVSSGELPASVDEVERGPFDLEWREVTGKGGLVALAQVFIALAGMPVGLNSRMLIDPILSLGYLSLLWPTFILGWLVGKEAVLEGVAATKKGMRDVVAGAVVGAIGGFGLSLLILGIDAFNIRDPLVNWSPQTLELLTFNRGNGFGFVAWIVIGAAIGGLGGSLHVLPGRMPRALVTAIITVLSVAIFESFLVDVLDPLEFLYAPTGGLTVVWAAILAVISFAAVMLGAGDRIGAARSAYRDQTGPARARTTAVLIGLTALALVIIPIFTGKITQELLANIGIFLLLALGLNVVVGLAGILDLGYVAFFAVGGYTTAVLTSANRGDAWPSWVPTLSGPGGWLIALGVTILMAALTGLFIGAPVIRMRGDYLAIVTLGFGEIIRILFLSDWLNGYFNGAQGITNIPPADFGVTEVKGTDPRSVFYLVMVFAIISIYTSWRLERSRLGRAWMAIREDESVAEAMGINTVNIKLMAFVVGAVLASFAGAIFSAKVGSIFPTSFLILVSIIILVIVIVGGMGNIVGVIVGSVVLVGVLGGPKQPGLLQEFSQYKLLIYGALLIWMMLQRPEGLVPNVRRSRELHLEEFLQDAWLRDQVDADEEGRAAEAGAVAPAGGGA
;
A
#
# COMPACT_ATOMS: atom_id res chain seq x y z
N MET A 1 29.57 -35.20 -17.46
CA MET A 1 30.23 -34.30 -16.51
C MET A 1 31.77 -34.34 -16.55
N SER A 2 32.39 -35.12 -17.38
CA SER A 2 33.87 -35.18 -17.52
C SER A 2 34.43 -34.42 -18.72
N ASN A 3 33.61 -33.85 -19.61
CA ASN A 3 34.05 -33.12 -20.80
C ASN A 3 33.92 -31.57 -20.70
N VAL A 4 33.57 -31.02 -19.54
CA VAL A 4 33.43 -29.56 -19.34
C VAL A 4 34.65 -28.97 -18.59
N ILE A 5 35.50 -29.82 -18.01
CA ILE A 5 36.65 -29.36 -17.18
C ILE A 5 37.92 -29.15 -18.01
N ASP A 6 38.01 -29.75 -19.21
CA ASP A 6 39.24 -29.66 -20.03
C ASP A 6 39.34 -28.40 -20.92
N ASP A 7 38.21 -27.66 -21.12
CA ASP A 7 38.18 -26.44 -21.94
C ASP A 7 38.54 -25.12 -21.20
N VAL A 8 38.66 -25.17 -19.87
CA VAL A 8 38.99 -23.96 -19.08
C VAL A 8 40.51 -23.72 -18.95
N SER A 9 41.33 -24.71 -19.38
CA SER A 9 42.79 -24.62 -19.23
C SER A 9 43.54 -24.01 -20.43
N SER A 10 42.84 -23.68 -21.53
CA SER A 10 43.49 -23.18 -22.76
C SER A 10 43.49 -21.66 -22.96
N GLY A 11 42.88 -20.86 -22.05
CA GLY A 11 43.01 -19.41 -22.11
C GLY A 11 42.42 -18.72 -23.36
N GLU A 12 41.82 -19.48 -24.25
CA GLU A 12 41.10 -18.93 -25.41
C GLU A 12 39.62 -18.83 -25.08
N LEU A 13 39.16 -17.58 -24.83
CA LEU A 13 37.75 -17.26 -24.88
C LEU A 13 37.20 -17.72 -26.24
N PRO A 14 36.13 -18.54 -26.28
CA PRO A 14 35.55 -18.93 -27.56
C PRO A 14 35.21 -17.67 -28.36
N ALA A 15 35.90 -17.55 -29.51
CA ALA A 15 35.60 -16.52 -30.48
C ALA A 15 34.11 -16.63 -30.89
N SER A 16 33.41 -15.51 -30.77
CA SER A 16 32.11 -15.22 -31.40
C SER A 16 31.08 -16.37 -31.33
N VAL A 17 30.24 -16.34 -30.30
CA VAL A 17 28.87 -16.79 -30.49
C VAL A 17 28.36 -16.02 -31.71
N ASP A 18 28.19 -16.71 -32.83
CA ASP A 18 27.59 -16.15 -34.04
C ASP A 18 26.38 -15.32 -33.63
N GLU A 19 26.45 -13.99 -33.81
CA GLU A 19 25.31 -13.11 -33.71
C GLU A 19 24.31 -13.55 -34.78
N VAL A 20 23.45 -14.50 -34.44
CA VAL A 20 22.31 -14.86 -35.27
C VAL A 20 21.50 -13.57 -35.40
N GLU A 21 21.53 -12.94 -36.56
CA GLU A 21 20.70 -11.79 -36.90
C GLU A 21 19.22 -12.19 -36.79
N ARG A 22 18.68 -12.11 -35.56
CA ARG A 22 17.24 -12.35 -35.34
C ARG A 22 16.47 -11.20 -35.92
N GLY A 23 15.55 -11.51 -36.84
CA GLY A 23 14.68 -10.52 -37.49
C GLY A 23 13.67 -9.92 -36.50
N PRO A 24 12.98 -8.82 -36.89
CA PRO A 24 11.98 -8.16 -36.03
C PRO A 24 10.79 -9.06 -35.68
N PHE A 25 10.58 -10.15 -36.39
CA PHE A 25 9.50 -11.13 -36.18
C PHE A 25 9.96 -12.44 -35.51
N ASP A 26 11.25 -12.53 -35.13
CA ASP A 26 11.79 -13.69 -34.43
C ASP A 26 11.50 -13.56 -32.93
N LEU A 27 10.23 -13.83 -32.57
CA LEU A 27 9.67 -13.65 -31.23
C LEU A 27 9.78 -14.94 -30.41
N GLU A 28 10.00 -14.82 -29.11
CA GLU A 28 9.84 -15.91 -28.17
C GLU A 28 8.35 -16.18 -27.92
N TRP A 29 7.73 -16.93 -28.84
CA TRP A 29 6.29 -17.15 -28.87
C TRP A 29 5.70 -17.65 -27.56
N ARG A 30 6.42 -18.47 -26.82
CA ARG A 30 5.96 -18.98 -25.53
C ARG A 30 5.78 -17.87 -24.50
N GLU A 31 6.70 -16.93 -24.44
CA GLU A 31 6.65 -15.76 -23.56
C GLU A 31 5.55 -14.79 -24.01
N VAL A 32 5.55 -14.43 -25.28
CA VAL A 32 4.58 -13.49 -25.88
C VAL A 32 3.13 -13.99 -25.72
N THR A 33 2.88 -15.27 -26.04
CA THR A 33 1.54 -15.86 -25.87
C THR A 33 1.15 -16.00 -24.41
N GLY A 34 2.09 -16.34 -23.52
CA GLY A 34 1.85 -16.43 -22.09
C GLY A 34 1.45 -15.07 -21.49
N LYS A 35 2.23 -14.01 -21.76
CA LYS A 35 1.92 -12.66 -21.31
C LYS A 35 0.66 -12.09 -21.96
N GLY A 36 0.44 -12.38 -23.26
CA GLY A 36 -0.80 -12.01 -23.97
C GLY A 36 -2.05 -12.69 -23.39
N GLY A 37 -1.95 -13.97 -23.07
CA GLY A 37 -3.03 -14.71 -22.38
C GLY A 37 -3.33 -14.14 -20.99
N LEU A 38 -2.31 -13.70 -20.27
CA LEU A 38 -2.46 -13.07 -18.96
C LEU A 38 -3.14 -11.70 -19.07
N VAL A 39 -2.83 -10.90 -20.10
CA VAL A 39 -3.56 -9.65 -20.42
C VAL A 39 -5.02 -9.95 -20.69
N ALA A 40 -5.31 -10.93 -21.56
CA ALA A 40 -6.68 -11.31 -21.91
C ALA A 40 -7.48 -11.73 -20.67
N LEU A 41 -6.90 -12.58 -19.82
CA LEU A 41 -7.50 -13.02 -18.58
C LEU A 41 -7.77 -11.86 -17.61
N ALA A 42 -6.79 -10.97 -17.43
CA ALA A 42 -6.94 -9.81 -16.57
C ALA A 42 -8.04 -8.86 -17.07
N GLN A 43 -8.07 -8.55 -18.37
CA GLN A 43 -9.08 -7.68 -18.96
C GLN A 43 -10.49 -8.28 -18.88
N VAL A 44 -10.65 -9.57 -19.19
CA VAL A 44 -11.93 -10.28 -19.07
C VAL A 44 -12.38 -10.29 -17.60
N PHE A 45 -11.49 -10.56 -16.66
CA PHE A 45 -11.79 -10.52 -15.23
C PHE A 45 -12.24 -9.13 -14.77
N ILE A 46 -11.53 -8.05 -15.17
CA ILE A 46 -11.89 -6.67 -14.87
C ILE A 46 -13.26 -6.32 -15.45
N ALA A 47 -13.55 -6.75 -16.69
CA ALA A 47 -14.84 -6.53 -17.34
C ALA A 47 -15.97 -7.26 -16.61
N LEU A 48 -15.77 -8.54 -16.23
CA LEU A 48 -16.74 -9.33 -15.48
C LEU A 48 -16.92 -8.88 -14.04
N ALA A 49 -15.91 -8.28 -13.43
CA ALA A 49 -16.03 -7.60 -12.15
C ALA A 49 -16.89 -6.32 -12.22
N GLY A 50 -17.26 -5.85 -13.42
CA GLY A 50 -18.07 -4.66 -13.66
C GLY A 50 -17.31 -3.33 -13.48
N MET A 51 -16.00 -3.39 -13.31
CA MET A 51 -15.17 -2.18 -13.10
C MET A 51 -15.30 -1.17 -14.26
N PRO A 52 -15.25 -1.57 -15.54
CA PRO A 52 -15.36 -0.61 -16.64
C PRO A 52 -16.67 0.15 -16.64
N VAL A 53 -17.80 -0.51 -16.36
CA VAL A 53 -19.12 0.12 -16.31
C VAL A 53 -19.25 1.02 -15.09
N GLY A 54 -18.86 0.52 -13.90
CA GLY A 54 -18.94 1.29 -12.65
C GLY A 54 -18.03 2.53 -12.63
N LEU A 55 -16.90 2.47 -13.33
CA LEU A 55 -15.92 3.57 -13.38
C LEU A 55 -16.07 4.48 -14.62
N ASN A 56 -16.98 4.15 -15.55
CA ASN A 56 -17.13 4.91 -16.80
C ASN A 56 -17.69 6.34 -16.59
N SER A 57 -18.42 6.55 -15.50
CA SER A 57 -18.95 7.87 -15.15
C SER A 57 -17.85 8.89 -14.84
N ARG A 58 -16.64 8.43 -14.51
CA ARG A 58 -15.50 9.27 -14.20
C ARG A 58 -14.65 9.52 -15.43
N MET A 59 -14.68 10.72 -15.97
CA MET A 59 -13.77 11.14 -17.04
C MET A 59 -12.41 11.49 -16.43
N LEU A 60 -11.34 11.03 -17.07
CA LEU A 60 -9.96 11.40 -16.74
C LEU A 60 -9.46 12.50 -17.65
N ILE A 61 -9.67 12.34 -18.95
CA ILE A 61 -9.37 13.36 -19.97
C ILE A 61 -10.63 13.52 -20.81
N ASP A 62 -11.33 14.63 -20.61
CA ASP A 62 -12.59 14.90 -21.29
C ASP A 62 -12.34 15.36 -22.75
N PRO A 63 -12.99 14.79 -23.78
CA PRO A 63 -13.93 13.65 -23.76
C PRO A 63 -13.28 12.29 -24.11
N ILE A 64 -11.95 12.15 -24.05
CA ILE A 64 -11.21 11.06 -24.70
C ILE A 64 -11.11 9.80 -23.84
N LEU A 65 -10.82 9.94 -22.54
CA LEU A 65 -10.46 8.82 -21.68
C LEU A 65 -11.24 8.82 -20.37
N SER A 66 -12.07 7.80 -20.17
CA SER A 66 -12.69 7.53 -18.87
C SER A 66 -11.84 6.58 -18.03
N LEU A 67 -12.07 6.59 -16.71
CA LEU A 67 -11.45 5.66 -15.78
C LEU A 67 -11.84 4.20 -16.08
N GLY A 68 -13.04 3.98 -16.61
CA GLY A 68 -13.51 2.66 -17.08
C GLY A 68 -12.64 2.10 -18.19
N TYR A 69 -12.35 2.87 -19.22
CA TYR A 69 -11.44 2.44 -20.30
C TYR A 69 -10.01 2.28 -19.82
N LEU A 70 -9.51 3.17 -18.96
CA LEU A 70 -8.17 3.04 -18.38
C LEU A 70 -8.01 1.71 -17.64
N SER A 71 -9.03 1.25 -16.92
CA SER A 71 -8.99 -0.03 -16.19
C SER A 71 -8.71 -1.23 -17.11
N LEU A 72 -9.19 -1.19 -18.35
CA LEU A 72 -8.96 -2.21 -19.38
C LEU A 72 -7.61 -2.06 -20.09
N LEU A 73 -7.14 -0.82 -20.29
CA LEU A 73 -5.90 -0.54 -21.03
C LEU A 73 -4.63 -0.72 -20.19
N TRP A 74 -4.72 -0.52 -18.89
CA TRP A 74 -3.59 -0.59 -17.97
C TRP A 74 -2.83 -1.93 -17.98
N PRO A 75 -3.49 -3.13 -17.91
CA PRO A 75 -2.77 -4.40 -17.99
C PRO A 75 -2.00 -4.58 -19.29
N THR A 76 -2.59 -4.12 -20.40
CA THR A 76 -1.97 -4.17 -21.73
C THR A 76 -0.69 -3.37 -21.81
N PHE A 77 -0.71 -2.15 -21.29
CA PHE A 77 0.46 -1.28 -21.29
C PHE A 77 1.61 -1.86 -20.46
N ILE A 78 1.31 -2.33 -19.22
CA ILE A 78 2.34 -2.89 -18.33
C ILE A 78 2.95 -4.17 -18.90
N LEU A 79 2.12 -5.13 -19.33
CA LEU A 79 2.64 -6.40 -19.81
C LEU A 79 3.32 -6.25 -21.17
N GLY A 80 2.87 -5.31 -22.02
CA GLY A 80 3.59 -4.92 -23.23
C GLY A 80 4.97 -4.34 -22.96
N TRP A 81 5.10 -3.55 -21.89
CA TRP A 81 6.40 -3.04 -21.45
C TRP A 81 7.30 -4.14 -20.84
N LEU A 82 6.73 -5.07 -20.06
CA LEU A 82 7.50 -6.14 -19.40
C LEU A 82 8.09 -7.17 -20.37
N VAL A 83 7.47 -7.38 -21.53
CA VAL A 83 8.00 -8.29 -22.57
C VAL A 83 9.39 -7.85 -23.06
N GLY A 84 9.64 -6.57 -23.22
CA GLY A 84 10.94 -6.06 -23.68
C GLY A 84 12.04 -6.08 -22.62
N LYS A 85 11.69 -6.10 -21.34
CA LYS A 85 12.66 -5.97 -20.24
C LYS A 85 13.55 -7.20 -20.05
N GLU A 86 13.04 -8.40 -20.23
CA GLU A 86 13.79 -9.65 -20.06
C GLU A 86 14.83 -9.82 -21.16
N ALA A 87 14.54 -9.36 -22.39
CA ALA A 87 15.49 -9.38 -23.49
C ALA A 87 16.70 -8.45 -23.28
N VAL A 88 16.61 -7.43 -22.44
CA VAL A 88 17.72 -6.51 -22.13
C VAL A 88 18.78 -7.17 -21.22
N LEU A 89 18.42 -8.19 -20.46
CA LEU A 89 19.35 -8.90 -19.55
C LEU A 89 20.31 -9.84 -20.29
N GLU A 90 20.03 -10.22 -21.53
CA GLU A 90 20.84 -11.17 -22.31
C GLU A 90 21.97 -10.56 -23.18
N GLY A 91 22.33 -9.29 -23.01
CA GLY A 91 23.60 -8.72 -23.53
C GLY A 91 23.71 -8.47 -25.04
N VAL A 92 22.63 -8.50 -25.84
CA VAL A 92 22.64 -8.29 -27.32
C VAL A 92 22.54 -6.81 -27.70
N ALA A 93 23.23 -6.39 -28.78
CA ALA A 93 23.37 -4.98 -29.20
C ALA A 93 22.06 -4.21 -29.42
N ALA A 94 22.00 -2.96 -28.91
CA ALA A 94 20.80 -2.17 -28.66
C ALA A 94 19.97 -1.75 -29.91
N THR A 95 20.52 -1.73 -31.10
CA THR A 95 19.86 -1.11 -32.27
C THR A 95 18.89 -2.01 -33.05
N LYS A 96 19.09 -3.32 -33.05
CA LYS A 96 18.17 -4.28 -33.72
C LYS A 96 17.08 -4.82 -32.81
N LYS A 97 17.24 -4.70 -31.48
CA LYS A 97 16.27 -5.12 -30.45
C LYS A 97 14.98 -4.30 -30.46
N GLY A 98 15.07 -3.01 -30.69
CA GLY A 98 13.96 -2.10 -30.47
C GLY A 98 12.69 -2.39 -31.28
N MET A 99 12.79 -2.76 -32.55
CA MET A 99 11.62 -3.08 -33.36
C MET A 99 10.96 -4.40 -32.92
N ARG A 100 11.75 -5.37 -32.48
CA ARG A 100 11.26 -6.65 -31.94
C ARG A 100 10.40 -6.43 -30.69
N ASP A 101 10.84 -5.57 -29.78
CA ASP A 101 10.12 -5.28 -28.52
C ASP A 101 8.80 -4.57 -28.79
N VAL A 102 8.76 -3.67 -29.77
CA VAL A 102 7.52 -3.01 -30.21
C VAL A 102 6.54 -4.04 -30.79
N VAL A 103 7.03 -4.94 -31.65
CA VAL A 103 6.19 -5.98 -32.26
C VAL A 103 5.72 -6.98 -31.19
N ALA A 104 6.59 -7.41 -30.29
CA ALA A 104 6.24 -8.28 -29.19
C ALA A 104 5.15 -7.67 -28.29
N GLY A 105 5.33 -6.41 -27.88
CA GLY A 105 4.34 -5.66 -27.12
C GLY A 105 3.01 -5.53 -27.85
N ALA A 106 3.05 -5.24 -29.17
CA ALA A 106 1.85 -5.13 -30.00
C ALA A 106 1.10 -6.47 -30.11
N VAL A 107 1.82 -7.58 -30.25
CA VAL A 107 1.20 -8.93 -30.29
C VAL A 107 0.59 -9.28 -28.93
N VAL A 108 1.28 -9.02 -27.81
CA VAL A 108 0.74 -9.21 -26.45
C VAL A 108 -0.56 -8.42 -26.28
N GLY A 109 -0.57 -7.16 -26.71
CA GLY A 109 -1.76 -6.31 -26.63
C GLY A 109 -2.88 -6.77 -27.57
N ALA A 110 -2.56 -7.25 -28.77
CA ALA A 110 -3.54 -7.82 -29.70
C ALA A 110 -4.22 -9.07 -29.14
N ILE A 111 -3.45 -9.97 -28.50
CA ILE A 111 -4.00 -11.16 -27.82
C ILE A 111 -4.93 -10.74 -26.67
N GLY A 112 -4.55 -9.72 -25.88
CA GLY A 112 -5.42 -9.14 -24.85
C GLY A 112 -6.72 -8.60 -25.43
N GLY A 113 -6.63 -7.75 -26.45
CA GLY A 113 -7.79 -7.20 -27.15
C GLY A 113 -8.68 -8.29 -27.78
N PHE A 114 -8.09 -9.37 -28.30
CA PHE A 114 -8.84 -10.53 -28.79
C PHE A 114 -9.63 -11.22 -27.68
N GLY A 115 -9.09 -11.30 -26.44
CA GLY A 115 -9.82 -11.80 -25.28
C GLY A 115 -11.10 -11.00 -25.00
N LEU A 116 -11.02 -9.65 -25.03
CA LEU A 116 -12.20 -8.77 -24.91
C LEU A 116 -13.16 -8.93 -26.10
N SER A 117 -12.63 -9.13 -27.30
CA SER A 117 -13.43 -9.37 -28.49
C SER A 117 -14.23 -10.68 -28.40
N LEU A 118 -13.64 -11.74 -27.82
CA LEU A 118 -14.38 -12.98 -27.53
C LEU A 118 -15.45 -12.76 -26.45
N LEU A 119 -15.18 -11.90 -25.46
CA LEU A 119 -16.16 -11.54 -24.43
C LEU A 119 -17.37 -10.82 -25.06
N ILE A 120 -17.17 -9.90 -26.02
CA ILE A 120 -18.25 -9.24 -26.77
C ILE A 120 -19.15 -10.27 -27.47
N LEU A 121 -18.54 -11.22 -28.18
CA LEU A 121 -19.31 -12.30 -28.85
C LEU A 121 -20.02 -13.19 -27.84
N GLY A 122 -19.37 -13.47 -26.70
CA GLY A 122 -19.96 -14.27 -25.64
C GLY A 122 -21.19 -13.60 -25.02
N ILE A 123 -21.12 -12.30 -24.70
CA ILE A 123 -22.26 -11.56 -24.13
C ILE A 123 -23.43 -11.46 -25.11
N ASP A 124 -23.13 -11.31 -26.39
CA ASP A 124 -24.15 -11.26 -27.45
C ASP A 124 -24.83 -12.62 -27.69
N ALA A 125 -24.05 -13.71 -27.70
CA ALA A 125 -24.53 -15.04 -28.02
C ALA A 125 -25.23 -15.77 -26.88
N PHE A 126 -24.79 -15.53 -25.62
CA PHE A 126 -25.23 -16.30 -24.46
C PHE A 126 -25.73 -15.40 -23.33
N ASN A 127 -26.91 -15.69 -22.81
CA ASN A 127 -27.43 -15.02 -21.62
C ASN A 127 -27.02 -15.78 -20.33
N ILE A 128 -25.85 -15.49 -19.77
CA ILE A 128 -25.33 -16.13 -18.55
C ILE A 128 -25.38 -15.10 -17.38
N ARG A 129 -26.45 -14.34 -17.28
CA ARG A 129 -26.57 -13.25 -16.31
C ARG A 129 -26.77 -13.71 -14.87
N ASP A 130 -27.38 -14.87 -14.67
CA ASP A 130 -27.65 -15.39 -13.31
C ASP A 130 -26.38 -15.65 -12.50
N PRO A 131 -25.33 -16.34 -13.00
CA PRO A 131 -24.09 -16.47 -12.28
C PRO A 131 -23.14 -15.26 -12.45
N LEU A 132 -23.26 -14.48 -13.54
CA LEU A 132 -22.37 -13.37 -13.87
C LEU A 132 -23.18 -12.08 -14.06
N VAL A 133 -23.43 -11.38 -12.97
CA VAL A 133 -24.28 -10.16 -12.95
C VAL A 133 -23.83 -9.11 -13.98
N ASN A 134 -22.52 -8.96 -14.18
CA ASN A 134 -21.94 -8.00 -15.13
C ASN A 134 -21.85 -8.50 -16.58
N TRP A 135 -22.37 -9.69 -16.86
CA TRP A 135 -22.65 -10.19 -18.21
C TRP A 135 -23.92 -9.50 -18.73
N SER A 136 -23.80 -8.22 -19.03
CA SER A 136 -24.95 -7.32 -19.21
C SER A 136 -24.86 -6.51 -20.50
N PRO A 137 -26.02 -6.07 -21.05
CA PRO A 137 -26.04 -5.16 -22.19
C PRO A 137 -25.21 -3.89 -21.97
N GLN A 138 -25.15 -3.37 -20.74
CA GLN A 138 -24.35 -2.18 -20.41
C GLN A 138 -22.86 -2.43 -20.63
N THR A 139 -22.36 -3.62 -20.24
CA THR A 139 -20.97 -4.02 -20.51
C THR A 139 -20.74 -4.15 -22.01
N LEU A 140 -21.71 -4.71 -22.74
CA LEU A 140 -21.63 -4.83 -24.19
C LEU A 140 -21.59 -3.46 -24.88
N GLU A 141 -22.47 -2.53 -24.52
CA GLU A 141 -22.52 -1.17 -25.06
C GLU A 141 -21.18 -0.44 -24.84
N LEU A 142 -20.59 -0.57 -23.64
CA LEU A 142 -19.30 0.02 -23.33
C LEU A 142 -18.18 -0.61 -24.19
N LEU A 143 -18.12 -1.94 -24.28
CA LEU A 143 -17.10 -2.64 -25.06
C LEU A 143 -17.24 -2.42 -26.56
N THR A 144 -18.46 -2.18 -27.06
CA THR A 144 -18.72 -1.90 -28.48
C THR A 144 -18.66 -0.40 -28.83
N PHE A 145 -18.39 0.47 -27.84
CA PHE A 145 -18.40 1.93 -28.02
C PHE A 145 -19.74 2.47 -28.58
N ASN A 146 -20.84 1.78 -28.33
CA ASN A 146 -22.17 2.05 -28.92
C ASN A 146 -22.19 2.02 -30.46
N ARG A 147 -21.22 1.33 -31.12
CA ARG A 147 -21.08 1.25 -32.59
C ARG A 147 -21.32 -0.14 -33.17
N GLY A 148 -21.79 -1.08 -32.33
CA GLY A 148 -22.09 -2.46 -32.74
C GLY A 148 -20.91 -3.43 -32.54
N ASN A 149 -21.27 -4.75 -32.50
CA ASN A 149 -20.36 -5.82 -32.09
C ASN A 149 -19.14 -5.97 -33.00
N GLY A 150 -19.31 -5.82 -34.32
CA GLY A 150 -18.21 -5.92 -35.29
C GLY A 150 -17.18 -4.81 -35.14
N PHE A 151 -17.64 -3.58 -34.83
CA PHE A 151 -16.73 -2.47 -34.57
C PHE A 151 -15.95 -2.72 -33.25
N GLY A 152 -16.63 -3.08 -32.16
CA GLY A 152 -16.00 -3.37 -30.89
C GLY A 152 -14.96 -4.49 -30.98
N PHE A 153 -15.29 -5.56 -31.73
CA PHE A 153 -14.38 -6.68 -31.96
C PHE A 153 -13.04 -6.24 -32.57
N VAL A 154 -13.07 -5.47 -33.65
CA VAL A 154 -11.85 -5.00 -34.32
C VAL A 154 -11.15 -3.92 -33.48
N ALA A 155 -11.92 -3.01 -32.88
CA ALA A 155 -11.38 -1.90 -32.13
C ALA A 155 -10.48 -2.35 -30.98
N TRP A 156 -10.89 -3.34 -30.19
CA TRP A 156 -10.09 -3.82 -29.05
C TRP A 156 -8.79 -4.49 -29.48
N ILE A 157 -8.77 -5.22 -30.59
CA ILE A 157 -7.54 -5.82 -31.12
C ILE A 157 -6.58 -4.72 -31.54
N VAL A 158 -7.08 -3.68 -32.26
CA VAL A 158 -6.25 -2.56 -32.73
C VAL A 158 -5.75 -1.70 -31.56
N ILE A 159 -6.63 -1.32 -30.64
CA ILE A 159 -6.28 -0.55 -29.44
C ILE A 159 -5.31 -1.33 -28.57
N GLY A 160 -5.55 -2.62 -28.36
CA GLY A 160 -4.66 -3.50 -27.63
C GLY A 160 -3.28 -3.56 -28.25
N ALA A 161 -3.19 -3.78 -29.57
CA ALA A 161 -1.93 -3.77 -30.29
C ALA A 161 -1.19 -2.42 -30.19
N ALA A 162 -1.91 -1.31 -30.33
CA ALA A 162 -1.33 0.03 -30.21
C ALA A 162 -0.78 0.31 -28.82
N ILE A 163 -1.55 0.02 -27.77
CA ILE A 163 -1.14 0.26 -26.37
C ILE A 163 -0.01 -0.68 -25.94
N GLY A 164 -0.07 -1.96 -26.31
CA GLY A 164 1.01 -2.91 -26.05
C GLY A 164 2.29 -2.55 -26.79
N GLY A 165 2.17 -2.13 -28.07
CA GLY A 165 3.28 -1.61 -28.87
C GLY A 165 3.90 -0.32 -28.30
N LEU A 166 3.08 0.59 -27.75
CA LEU A 166 3.55 1.76 -26.99
C LEU A 166 4.35 1.33 -25.75
N GLY A 167 3.90 0.32 -25.02
CA GLY A 167 4.67 -0.26 -23.92
C GLY A 167 6.04 -0.75 -24.37
N GLY A 168 6.09 -1.58 -25.43
CA GLY A 168 7.32 -2.10 -26.01
C GLY A 168 8.25 -1.01 -26.59
N SER A 169 7.69 0.07 -27.13
CA SER A 169 8.47 1.18 -27.72
C SER A 169 9.33 1.92 -26.68
N LEU A 170 9.02 1.82 -25.39
CA LEU A 170 9.81 2.44 -24.32
C LEU A 170 11.26 1.92 -24.29
N HIS A 171 11.51 0.70 -24.78
CA HIS A 171 12.87 0.13 -24.85
C HIS A 171 13.69 0.60 -26.05
N VAL A 172 13.02 1.16 -27.07
CA VAL A 172 13.66 1.67 -28.31
C VAL A 172 14.15 3.11 -28.15
N LEU A 173 13.48 3.88 -27.30
CA LEU A 173 13.72 5.30 -27.14
C LEU A 173 15.10 5.57 -26.49
N PRO A 174 15.92 6.49 -27.06
CA PRO A 174 17.27 6.72 -26.56
C PRO A 174 17.29 7.55 -25.26
N GLY A 175 18.27 7.26 -24.41
CA GLY A 175 18.66 8.09 -23.27
C GLY A 175 17.55 8.33 -22.23
N ARG A 176 17.15 9.60 -22.03
CA ARG A 176 16.17 10.02 -21.03
C ARG A 176 14.72 9.98 -21.51
N MET A 177 14.49 9.78 -22.81
CA MET A 177 13.14 9.82 -23.40
C MET A 177 12.14 8.83 -22.79
N PRO A 178 12.48 7.53 -22.54
CA PRO A 178 11.53 6.60 -21.93
C PRO A 178 11.06 7.07 -20.54
N ARG A 179 12.01 7.55 -19.73
CA ARG A 179 11.70 8.08 -18.39
C ARG A 179 10.85 9.34 -18.47
N ALA A 180 11.13 10.23 -19.43
CA ALA A 180 10.36 11.45 -19.63
C ALA A 180 8.92 11.15 -20.05
N LEU A 181 8.72 10.19 -20.95
CA LEU A 181 7.40 9.80 -21.44
C LEU A 181 6.57 9.10 -20.33
N VAL A 182 7.16 8.16 -19.62
CA VAL A 182 6.50 7.50 -18.48
C VAL A 182 6.14 8.52 -17.39
N THR A 183 7.05 9.45 -17.08
CA THR A 183 6.77 10.50 -16.10
C THR A 183 5.63 11.41 -16.56
N ALA A 184 5.59 11.77 -17.85
CA ALA A 184 4.50 12.57 -18.41
C ALA A 184 3.14 11.86 -18.28
N ILE A 185 3.07 10.58 -18.65
CA ILE A 185 1.84 9.77 -18.51
C ILE A 185 1.42 9.69 -17.04
N ILE A 186 2.35 9.36 -16.14
CA ILE A 186 2.04 9.26 -14.71
C ILE A 186 1.58 10.60 -14.15
N THR A 187 2.20 11.72 -14.54
CA THR A 187 1.81 13.05 -14.06
C THR A 187 0.40 13.41 -14.52
N VAL A 188 0.09 13.23 -15.80
CA VAL A 188 -1.25 13.53 -16.34
C VAL A 188 -2.30 12.65 -15.68
N LEU A 189 -2.07 11.34 -15.60
CA LEU A 189 -3.00 10.42 -14.94
C LEU A 189 -3.17 10.74 -13.45
N SER A 190 -2.09 11.07 -12.74
CA SER A 190 -2.17 11.43 -11.32
C SER A 190 -2.99 12.70 -11.11
N VAL A 191 -2.75 13.75 -11.91
CA VAL A 191 -3.52 14.99 -11.83
C VAL A 191 -4.99 14.75 -12.17
N ALA A 192 -5.29 13.92 -13.19
CA ALA A 192 -6.66 13.58 -13.57
C ALA A 192 -7.38 12.72 -12.51
N ILE A 193 -6.70 11.74 -11.93
CA ILE A 193 -7.26 10.86 -10.90
C ILE A 193 -7.52 11.60 -9.60
N PHE A 194 -6.59 12.47 -9.18
CA PHE A 194 -6.70 13.22 -7.92
C PHE A 194 -7.42 14.57 -8.04
N GLU A 195 -8.25 14.76 -9.07
CA GLU A 195 -9.03 15.99 -9.30
C GLU A 195 -9.75 16.49 -8.04
N SER A 196 -10.57 15.63 -7.40
CA SER A 196 -11.36 16.01 -6.22
C SER A 196 -10.51 16.56 -5.08
N PHE A 197 -9.30 15.99 -4.91
CA PHE A 197 -8.34 16.45 -3.90
C PHE A 197 -7.65 17.76 -4.32
N LEU A 198 -7.24 17.84 -5.58
CA LEU A 198 -6.52 19.02 -6.08
C LEU A 198 -7.38 20.26 -6.10
N VAL A 199 -8.67 20.11 -6.45
CA VAL A 199 -9.65 21.20 -6.41
C VAL A 199 -9.97 21.59 -4.96
N ASP A 200 -10.12 20.62 -4.03
CA ASP A 200 -10.40 20.90 -2.61
C ASP A 200 -9.22 21.58 -1.89
N VAL A 201 -7.98 21.28 -2.28
CA VAL A 201 -6.76 21.84 -1.67
C VAL A 201 -6.34 23.15 -2.34
N LEU A 202 -6.50 23.24 -3.66
CA LEU A 202 -5.99 24.33 -4.49
C LEU A 202 -7.12 24.86 -5.37
N ASP A 203 -8.10 25.58 -4.78
CA ASP A 203 -9.21 26.23 -5.48
C ASP A 203 -8.81 26.86 -6.85
N PRO A 204 -7.63 27.54 -6.97
CA PRO A 204 -7.21 28.09 -8.25
C PRO A 204 -6.99 27.09 -9.38
N LEU A 205 -6.95 25.78 -9.09
CA LEU A 205 -6.71 24.75 -10.12
C LEU A 205 -8.00 24.23 -10.78
N GLU A 206 -9.17 24.69 -10.38
CA GLU A 206 -10.45 24.31 -10.98
C GLU A 206 -10.47 24.53 -12.50
N PHE A 207 -9.78 25.56 -13.00
CA PHE A 207 -9.69 25.87 -14.44
C PHE A 207 -8.98 24.78 -15.29
N LEU A 208 -8.28 23.85 -14.68
CA LEU A 208 -7.64 22.72 -15.39
C LEU A 208 -8.68 21.70 -15.84
N TYR A 209 -9.82 21.65 -15.17
CA TYR A 209 -10.82 20.61 -15.32
C TYR A 209 -12.03 21.08 -16.12
N ALA A 210 -12.70 20.13 -16.77
CA ALA A 210 -13.92 20.41 -17.50
C ALA A 210 -15.12 20.47 -16.53
N PRO A 211 -16.18 21.21 -16.87
CA PRO A 211 -17.42 21.25 -16.05
C PRO A 211 -18.08 19.87 -15.87
N THR A 212 -17.81 18.96 -16.79
CA THR A 212 -18.27 17.56 -16.79
C THR A 212 -17.40 16.64 -15.90
N GLY A 213 -16.33 17.19 -15.32
CA GLY A 213 -15.28 16.45 -14.63
C GLY A 213 -14.18 15.96 -15.58
N GLY A 214 -13.02 15.71 -15.02
CA GLY A 214 -11.82 15.28 -15.75
C GLY A 214 -10.99 16.44 -16.33
N LEU A 215 -9.73 16.15 -16.57
CA LEU A 215 -8.76 17.11 -17.10
C LEU A 215 -9.12 17.45 -18.55
N THR A 216 -9.12 18.73 -18.90
CA THR A 216 -9.32 19.12 -20.31
C THR A 216 -8.12 18.68 -21.17
N VAL A 217 -8.37 18.32 -22.44
CA VAL A 217 -7.31 17.86 -23.37
C VAL A 217 -6.15 18.86 -23.46
N VAL A 218 -6.46 20.15 -23.44
CA VAL A 218 -5.45 21.21 -23.53
C VAL A 218 -4.51 21.17 -22.33
N TRP A 219 -5.05 21.09 -21.12
CA TRP A 219 -4.25 21.03 -19.90
C TRP A 219 -3.53 19.70 -19.74
N ALA A 220 -4.14 18.58 -20.17
CA ALA A 220 -3.46 17.29 -20.25
C ALA A 220 -2.22 17.36 -21.12
N ALA A 221 -2.33 17.98 -22.31
CA ALA A 221 -1.19 18.16 -23.22
C ALA A 221 -0.12 19.10 -22.62
N ILE A 222 -0.52 20.22 -22.01
CA ILE A 222 0.41 21.16 -21.36
C ILE A 222 1.18 20.47 -20.24
N LEU A 223 0.50 19.75 -19.35
CA LEU A 223 1.12 19.01 -18.26
C LEU A 223 2.06 17.90 -18.76
N ALA A 224 1.66 17.19 -19.82
CA ALA A 224 2.51 16.20 -20.45
C ALA A 224 3.80 16.83 -21.00
N VAL A 225 3.70 17.96 -21.70
CA VAL A 225 4.87 18.67 -22.24
C VAL A 225 5.77 19.22 -21.13
N ILE A 226 5.19 19.83 -20.09
CA ILE A 226 5.95 20.39 -18.97
C ILE A 226 6.71 19.28 -18.23
N SER A 227 6.03 18.18 -17.89
CA SER A 227 6.65 17.06 -17.18
C SER A 227 7.69 16.34 -18.02
N PHE A 228 7.44 16.16 -19.33
CA PHE A 228 8.41 15.62 -20.28
C PHE A 228 9.66 16.52 -20.36
N ALA A 229 9.48 17.82 -20.57
CA ALA A 229 10.56 18.79 -20.65
C ALA A 229 11.37 18.85 -19.34
N ALA A 230 10.72 18.82 -18.18
CA ALA A 230 11.39 18.82 -16.87
C ALA A 230 12.35 17.63 -16.71
N VAL A 231 11.94 16.43 -17.14
CA VAL A 231 12.81 15.24 -17.08
C VAL A 231 13.95 15.36 -18.10
N MET A 232 13.67 15.83 -19.32
CA MET A 232 14.70 16.05 -20.36
C MET A 232 15.74 17.07 -19.90
N LEU A 233 15.34 18.12 -19.19
CA LEU A 233 16.23 19.15 -18.60
C LEU A 233 16.97 18.66 -17.32
N GLY A 234 16.81 17.39 -16.95
CA GLY A 234 17.55 16.78 -15.85
C GLY A 234 16.98 17.05 -14.45
N ALA A 235 15.69 17.38 -14.32
CA ALA A 235 15.05 17.54 -13.01
C ALA A 235 15.17 16.26 -12.17
N GLY A 236 15.05 15.08 -12.80
CA GLY A 236 15.24 13.78 -12.14
C GLY A 236 16.65 13.58 -11.58
N ASP A 237 17.66 14.03 -12.31
CA ASP A 237 19.06 13.90 -11.88
C ASP A 237 19.37 14.82 -10.70
N ARG A 238 18.77 16.02 -10.66
CA ARG A 238 18.88 16.94 -9.51
C ARG A 238 18.25 16.35 -8.25
N ILE A 239 17.08 15.72 -8.38
CA ILE A 239 16.42 15.03 -7.27
C ILE A 239 17.27 13.82 -6.85
N GLY A 240 17.81 13.06 -7.80
CA GLY A 240 18.73 11.96 -7.55
C GLY A 240 20.00 12.41 -6.82
N ALA A 241 20.62 13.50 -7.27
CA ALA A 241 21.79 14.10 -6.63
C ALA A 241 21.50 14.63 -5.21
N ALA A 242 20.35 15.25 -4.99
CA ALA A 242 19.92 15.65 -3.64
C ALA A 242 19.71 14.45 -2.71
N ARG A 243 19.14 13.35 -3.24
CA ARG A 243 18.93 12.10 -2.50
C ARG A 243 20.25 11.39 -2.17
N SER A 244 21.20 11.33 -3.11
CA SER A 244 22.54 10.77 -2.85
C SER A 244 23.30 11.64 -1.86
N ALA A 245 23.30 12.97 -2.02
CA ALA A 245 23.90 13.89 -1.08
C ALA A 245 23.35 13.74 0.36
N TYR A 246 22.03 13.48 0.50
CA TYR A 246 21.46 13.17 1.83
C TYR A 246 21.91 11.78 2.35
N ARG A 247 22.02 10.79 1.48
CA ARG A 247 22.43 9.42 1.84
C ARG A 247 23.89 9.40 2.30
N ASP A 248 24.74 10.19 1.67
CA ASP A 248 26.18 10.25 1.92
C ASP A 248 26.53 11.10 3.16
N GLN A 249 25.55 11.86 3.69
CA GLN A 249 25.74 12.59 4.95
C GLN A 249 25.90 11.62 6.12
N THR A 250 26.92 11.84 6.94
CA THR A 250 27.20 11.07 8.15
C THR A 250 27.27 11.99 9.38
N GLY A 251 27.10 11.40 10.56
CA GLY A 251 27.26 12.12 11.82
C GLY A 251 26.25 13.26 12.06
N PRO A 252 26.68 14.39 12.63
CA PRO A 252 25.79 15.47 13.07
C PRO A 252 25.08 16.19 11.92
N ALA A 253 25.66 16.22 10.73
CA ALA A 253 25.04 16.82 9.55
C ALA A 253 23.76 16.07 9.16
N ARG A 254 23.81 14.73 9.09
CA ARG A 254 22.64 13.89 8.80
C ARG A 254 21.54 14.06 9.86
N ALA A 255 21.93 14.13 11.15
CA ALA A 255 20.97 14.35 12.23
C ALA A 255 20.24 15.69 12.09
N ARG A 256 20.94 16.77 11.73
CA ARG A 256 20.35 18.10 11.49
C ARG A 256 19.41 18.09 10.30
N THR A 257 19.83 17.55 9.16
CA THR A 257 18.98 17.46 7.96
C THR A 257 17.72 16.64 8.23
N THR A 258 17.85 15.51 8.94
CA THR A 258 16.70 14.68 9.33
C THR A 258 15.76 15.44 10.27
N ALA A 259 16.30 16.15 11.26
CA ALA A 259 15.49 16.96 12.19
C ALA A 259 14.75 18.10 11.47
N VAL A 260 15.39 18.76 10.50
CA VAL A 260 14.74 19.79 9.66
C VAL A 260 13.63 19.18 8.82
N LEU A 261 13.87 18.04 8.17
CA LEU A 261 12.83 17.36 7.37
C LEU A 261 11.65 16.93 8.24
N ILE A 262 11.89 16.36 9.41
CA ILE A 262 10.82 16.00 10.37
C ILE A 262 10.07 17.27 10.81
N GLY A 263 10.79 18.34 11.13
CA GLY A 263 10.19 19.62 11.53
C GLY A 263 9.31 20.23 10.42
N LEU A 264 9.79 20.22 9.17
CA LEU A 264 9.03 20.70 8.02
C LEU A 264 7.79 19.81 7.76
N THR A 265 7.92 18.49 7.89
CA THR A 265 6.78 17.57 7.74
C THR A 265 5.74 17.80 8.85
N ALA A 266 6.18 17.96 10.10
CA ALA A 266 5.30 18.28 11.23
C ALA A 266 4.60 19.63 11.04
N LEU A 267 5.34 20.65 10.59
CA LEU A 267 4.79 21.96 10.28
C LEU A 267 3.76 21.89 9.15
N ALA A 268 4.06 21.15 8.09
CA ALA A 268 3.13 20.93 6.98
C ALA A 268 1.83 20.25 7.46
N LEU A 269 1.92 19.21 8.30
CA LEU A 269 0.77 18.53 8.88
C LEU A 269 -0.11 19.47 9.74
N VAL A 270 0.49 20.45 10.43
CA VAL A 270 -0.27 21.45 11.18
C VAL A 270 -0.92 22.48 10.28
N ILE A 271 -0.24 22.87 9.19
CA ILE A 271 -0.67 23.94 8.31
C ILE A 271 -1.69 23.45 7.26
N ILE A 272 -1.52 22.27 6.69
CA ILE A 272 -2.38 21.72 5.63
C ILE A 272 -3.86 21.82 5.98
N PRO A 273 -4.35 21.39 7.16
CA PRO A 273 -5.79 21.46 7.49
C PRO A 273 -6.36 22.88 7.61
N ILE A 274 -5.51 23.90 7.69
CA ILE A 274 -5.96 25.30 7.76
C ILE A 274 -6.41 25.78 6.39
N PHE A 275 -5.73 25.30 5.33
CA PHE A 275 -5.96 25.74 3.96
C PHE A 275 -6.79 24.76 3.13
N THR A 276 -7.06 23.56 3.63
CA THR A 276 -7.80 22.54 2.90
C THR A 276 -9.28 22.54 3.26
N GLY A 277 -10.12 22.07 2.33
CA GLY A 277 -11.53 21.91 2.51
C GLY A 277 -11.91 20.79 3.50
N LYS A 278 -13.21 20.70 3.81
CA LYS A 278 -13.73 19.73 4.79
C LYS A 278 -13.52 18.27 4.37
N ILE A 279 -13.55 17.99 3.07
CA ILE A 279 -13.36 16.63 2.52
C ILE A 279 -11.95 16.13 2.83
N THR A 280 -10.95 16.96 2.56
CA THR A 280 -9.54 16.63 2.84
C THR A 280 -9.28 16.52 4.35
N GLN A 281 -9.86 17.41 5.16
CA GLN A 281 -9.74 17.33 6.63
C GLN A 281 -10.33 16.03 7.18
N GLU A 282 -11.50 15.61 6.66
CA GLU A 282 -12.16 14.35 7.02
C GLU A 282 -11.30 13.14 6.62
N LEU A 283 -10.71 13.18 5.42
CA LEU A 283 -9.79 12.16 4.95
C LEU A 283 -8.55 12.04 5.85
N LEU A 284 -7.94 13.17 6.20
CA LEU A 284 -6.76 13.21 7.09
C LEU A 284 -7.09 12.67 8.48
N ALA A 285 -8.27 12.99 9.03
CA ALA A 285 -8.72 12.45 10.30
C ALA A 285 -8.90 10.92 10.24
N ASN A 286 -9.46 10.41 9.14
CA ASN A 286 -9.62 8.98 8.92
C ASN A 286 -8.29 8.26 8.77
N ILE A 287 -7.35 8.81 7.99
CA ILE A 287 -5.97 8.30 7.89
C ILE A 287 -5.35 8.17 9.28
N GLY A 288 -5.52 9.19 10.11
CA GLY A 288 -4.95 9.18 11.46
C GLY A 288 -5.57 8.14 12.38
N ILE A 289 -6.89 7.90 12.32
CA ILE A 289 -7.56 6.82 13.09
C ILE A 289 -7.00 5.45 12.69
N PHE A 290 -6.89 5.19 11.37
CA PHE A 290 -6.29 3.93 10.90
C PHE A 290 -4.80 3.82 11.20
N LEU A 291 -4.07 4.95 11.21
CA LEU A 291 -2.69 4.99 11.65
C LEU A 291 -2.53 4.57 13.12
N LEU A 292 -3.41 5.06 14.01
CA LEU A 292 -3.42 4.64 15.43
C LEU A 292 -3.62 3.13 15.55
N LEU A 293 -4.59 2.59 14.83
CA LEU A 293 -4.86 1.14 14.79
C LEU A 293 -3.66 0.37 14.23
N ALA A 294 -3.11 0.83 13.13
CA ALA A 294 -1.99 0.17 12.48
C ALA A 294 -0.70 0.22 13.31
N LEU A 295 -0.44 1.31 14.06
CA LEU A 295 0.69 1.39 14.99
C LEU A 295 0.56 0.38 16.14
N GLY A 296 -0.65 0.22 16.68
CA GLY A 296 -0.89 -0.77 17.73
C GLY A 296 -0.74 -2.21 17.21
N LEU A 297 -1.30 -2.52 16.03
CA LEU A 297 -1.13 -3.83 15.40
C LEU A 297 0.35 -4.08 15.02
N ASN A 298 1.09 -3.06 14.63
CA ASN A 298 2.51 -3.17 14.32
C ASN A 298 3.36 -3.58 15.54
N VAL A 299 2.93 -3.27 16.77
CA VAL A 299 3.59 -3.80 17.98
C VAL A 299 3.37 -5.31 18.08
N VAL A 300 2.15 -5.78 17.83
CA VAL A 300 1.78 -7.20 17.95
C VAL A 300 2.35 -8.02 16.80
N VAL A 301 2.06 -7.63 15.56
CA VAL A 301 2.47 -8.36 14.34
C VAL A 301 3.91 -8.00 13.95
N GLY A 302 4.24 -6.73 13.94
CA GLY A 302 5.52 -6.24 13.43
C GLY A 302 6.69 -6.49 14.35
N LEU A 303 6.55 -6.25 15.66
CA LEU A 303 7.65 -6.43 16.62
C LEU A 303 7.62 -7.82 17.27
N ALA A 304 6.46 -8.29 17.74
CA ALA A 304 6.36 -9.58 18.44
C ALA A 304 6.13 -10.78 17.50
N GLY A 305 5.81 -10.56 16.23
CA GLY A 305 5.60 -11.63 15.24
C GLY A 305 4.32 -12.44 15.44
N ILE A 306 3.35 -11.88 16.17
CA ILE A 306 2.10 -12.55 16.52
C ILE A 306 1.01 -12.11 15.55
N LEU A 307 0.55 -13.01 14.68
CA LEU A 307 -0.50 -12.69 13.71
C LEU A 307 -1.86 -12.60 14.42
N ASP A 308 -2.37 -11.37 14.56
CA ASP A 308 -3.66 -11.06 15.17
C ASP A 308 -4.65 -10.56 14.12
N LEU A 309 -5.67 -11.37 13.81
CA LEU A 309 -6.77 -11.03 12.91
C LEU A 309 -8.01 -10.52 13.65
N GLY A 310 -8.04 -10.61 14.96
CA GLY A 310 -9.13 -10.14 15.82
C GLY A 310 -8.94 -8.73 16.38
N TYR A 311 -7.97 -7.99 15.87
CA TYR A 311 -7.55 -6.71 16.41
C TYR A 311 -8.67 -5.65 16.50
N VAL A 312 -9.69 -5.76 15.65
CA VAL A 312 -10.90 -4.92 15.70
C VAL A 312 -11.65 -5.03 17.04
N ALA A 313 -11.48 -6.12 17.79
CA ALA A 313 -12.06 -6.27 19.12
C ALA A 313 -11.60 -5.17 20.09
N PHE A 314 -10.32 -4.84 20.09
CA PHE A 314 -9.77 -3.78 20.95
C PHE A 314 -10.26 -2.39 20.55
N PHE A 315 -10.42 -2.17 19.25
CA PHE A 315 -11.03 -0.97 18.69
C PHE A 315 -12.50 -0.85 19.14
N ALA A 316 -13.26 -1.94 19.08
CA ALA A 316 -14.65 -2.01 19.54
C ALA A 316 -14.76 -1.74 21.04
N VAL A 317 -13.97 -2.42 21.87
CA VAL A 317 -13.94 -2.21 23.32
C VAL A 317 -13.63 -0.76 23.66
N GLY A 318 -12.64 -0.15 22.96
CA GLY A 318 -12.30 1.26 23.13
C GLY A 318 -13.48 2.19 22.84
N GLY A 319 -14.14 1.97 21.71
CA GLY A 319 -15.29 2.77 21.29
C GLY A 319 -16.50 2.60 22.22
N TYR A 320 -16.89 1.35 22.50
CA TYR A 320 -18.05 1.06 23.38
C TYR A 320 -17.82 1.52 24.82
N THR A 321 -16.64 1.35 25.39
CA THR A 321 -16.35 1.84 26.75
C THR A 321 -16.50 3.36 26.81
N THR A 322 -15.95 4.09 25.86
CA THR A 322 -16.11 5.54 25.81
C THR A 322 -17.58 5.93 25.62
N ALA A 323 -18.30 5.27 24.71
CA ALA A 323 -19.73 5.53 24.45
C ALA A 323 -20.60 5.30 25.68
N VAL A 324 -20.42 4.18 26.39
CA VAL A 324 -21.16 3.85 27.63
C VAL A 324 -20.94 4.90 28.71
N LEU A 325 -19.71 5.39 28.84
CA LEU A 325 -19.37 6.36 29.89
C LEU A 325 -19.81 7.78 29.57
N THR A 326 -19.94 8.13 28.29
CA THR A 326 -20.21 9.52 27.89
C THR A 326 -21.64 9.75 27.40
N SER A 327 -22.29 8.75 26.77
CA SER A 327 -23.64 8.90 26.24
C SER A 327 -24.72 8.70 27.31
N ALA A 328 -25.75 9.52 27.22
CA ALA A 328 -26.99 9.32 27.98
C ALA A 328 -27.89 8.23 27.38
N ASN A 329 -27.74 7.90 26.09
CA ASN A 329 -28.52 6.88 25.37
C ASN A 329 -27.84 5.50 25.39
N ARG A 330 -27.13 5.19 26.44
CA ARG A 330 -26.65 3.82 26.72
C ARG A 330 -27.81 2.93 27.19
N GLY A 331 -27.65 1.63 27.13
CA GLY A 331 -28.71 0.70 27.61
C GLY A 331 -29.11 0.93 29.06
N ASP A 332 -30.36 0.63 29.37
CA ASP A 332 -30.98 0.90 30.69
C ASP A 332 -30.52 -0.04 31.82
N ALA A 333 -29.85 -1.14 31.48
CA ALA A 333 -29.37 -2.14 32.46
C ALA A 333 -28.11 -1.69 33.24
N TRP A 334 -27.50 -0.56 32.89
CA TRP A 334 -26.33 -0.07 33.60
C TRP A 334 -26.70 0.40 35.01
N PRO A 335 -25.96 -0.06 36.05
CA PRO A 335 -26.23 0.38 37.42
C PRO A 335 -26.09 1.91 37.57
N SER A 336 -26.90 2.49 38.46
CA SER A 336 -26.90 3.93 38.72
C SER A 336 -25.59 4.50 39.25
N TRP A 337 -24.71 3.67 39.78
CA TRP A 337 -23.37 4.08 40.22
C TRP A 337 -22.37 4.27 39.06
N VAL A 338 -22.68 3.79 37.85
CA VAL A 338 -21.86 4.08 36.65
C VAL A 338 -22.22 5.47 36.14
N PRO A 339 -21.35 6.47 36.32
CA PRO A 339 -21.69 7.85 35.96
C PRO A 339 -21.77 8.03 34.43
N THR A 340 -22.60 8.98 33.99
CA THR A 340 -22.53 9.54 32.65
C THR A 340 -21.62 10.75 32.69
N LEU A 341 -20.48 10.65 32.06
CA LEU A 341 -19.42 11.66 32.03
C LEU A 341 -19.64 12.63 30.85
N SER A 342 -20.78 13.30 30.81
CA SER A 342 -21.16 14.22 29.74
C SER A 342 -20.75 15.69 30.01
N GLY A 343 -20.13 15.96 31.15
CA GLY A 343 -19.66 17.30 31.52
C GLY A 343 -18.24 17.63 31.06
N PRO A 344 -17.78 18.87 31.37
CA PRO A 344 -16.44 19.34 31.00
C PRO A 344 -15.34 18.38 31.48
N GLY A 345 -14.45 17.98 30.57
CA GLY A 345 -13.39 17.03 30.85
C GLY A 345 -13.83 15.57 31.04
N GLY A 346 -15.13 15.26 30.92
CA GLY A 346 -15.68 13.92 31.10
C GLY A 346 -15.10 12.91 30.13
N TRP A 347 -14.83 13.34 28.90
CA TRP A 347 -14.19 12.49 27.90
C TRP A 347 -12.78 12.03 28.29
N LEU A 348 -11.98 12.87 28.97
CA LEU A 348 -10.67 12.49 29.46
C LEU A 348 -10.73 11.40 30.54
N ILE A 349 -11.72 11.51 31.43
CA ILE A 349 -11.94 10.49 32.47
C ILE A 349 -12.38 9.18 31.81
N ALA A 350 -13.33 9.26 30.85
CA ALA A 350 -13.77 8.12 30.06
C ALA A 350 -12.59 7.47 29.31
N LEU A 351 -11.68 8.26 28.74
CA LEU A 351 -10.48 7.76 28.08
C LEU A 351 -9.57 6.99 29.04
N GLY A 352 -9.37 7.47 30.29
CA GLY A 352 -8.61 6.75 31.31
C GLY A 352 -9.20 5.38 31.62
N VAL A 353 -10.52 5.31 31.79
CA VAL A 353 -11.23 4.03 31.97
C VAL A 353 -11.13 3.15 30.71
N THR A 354 -11.23 3.74 29.54
CA THR A 354 -11.09 3.03 28.26
C THR A 354 -9.71 2.37 28.10
N ILE A 355 -8.65 3.05 28.48
CA ILE A 355 -7.29 2.49 28.51
C ILE A 355 -7.21 1.29 29.45
N LEU A 356 -7.79 1.39 30.65
CA LEU A 356 -7.81 0.29 31.60
C LEU A 356 -8.60 -0.91 31.05
N MET A 357 -9.80 -0.67 30.51
CA MET A 357 -10.63 -1.73 29.93
C MET A 357 -9.97 -2.40 28.74
N ALA A 358 -9.30 -1.63 27.88
CA ALA A 358 -8.53 -2.16 26.77
C ALA A 358 -7.36 -3.03 27.26
N ALA A 359 -6.63 -2.60 28.29
CA ALA A 359 -5.55 -3.37 28.88
C ALA A 359 -6.07 -4.70 29.48
N LEU A 360 -7.20 -4.66 30.19
CA LEU A 360 -7.84 -5.86 30.73
C LEU A 360 -8.32 -6.79 29.63
N THR A 361 -8.90 -6.26 28.56
CA THR A 361 -9.33 -7.06 27.41
C THR A 361 -8.14 -7.68 26.69
N GLY A 362 -7.05 -6.92 26.51
CA GLY A 362 -5.80 -7.43 25.95
C GLY A 362 -5.22 -8.58 26.78
N LEU A 363 -5.29 -8.46 28.11
CA LEU A 363 -4.89 -9.52 29.03
C LEU A 363 -5.82 -10.74 28.91
N PHE A 364 -7.14 -10.51 28.91
CA PHE A 364 -8.15 -11.56 28.87
C PHE A 364 -8.12 -12.37 27.55
N ILE A 365 -8.06 -11.68 26.42
CA ILE A 365 -7.96 -12.33 25.09
C ILE A 365 -6.57 -12.93 24.90
N GLY A 366 -5.52 -12.22 25.28
CA GLY A 366 -4.14 -12.67 25.12
C GLY A 366 -3.82 -13.95 25.91
N ALA A 367 -4.36 -14.12 27.13
CA ALA A 367 -4.03 -15.26 27.98
C ALA A 367 -4.31 -16.65 27.36
N PRO A 368 -5.48 -16.93 26.76
CA PRO A 368 -5.73 -18.21 26.08
C PRO A 368 -5.00 -18.30 24.73
N VAL A 369 -4.90 -17.19 24.02
CA VAL A 369 -4.35 -17.11 22.65
C VAL A 369 -2.85 -17.41 22.60
N ILE A 370 -2.09 -16.97 23.60
CA ILE A 370 -0.63 -17.14 23.67
C ILE A 370 -0.19 -18.60 23.70
N ARG A 371 -1.05 -19.52 24.18
CA ARG A 371 -0.77 -20.95 24.20
C ARG A 371 -0.82 -21.60 22.82
N MET A 372 -1.37 -20.89 21.83
CA MET A 372 -1.46 -21.37 20.46
C MET A 372 -0.27 -20.86 19.62
N ARG A 373 0.09 -21.63 18.59
CA ARG A 373 1.24 -21.33 17.73
C ARG A 373 0.80 -21.23 16.26
N GLY A 374 1.46 -20.37 15.52
CA GLY A 374 1.28 -20.24 14.07
C GLY A 374 -0.14 -19.86 13.66
N ASP A 375 -0.68 -20.54 12.65
CA ASP A 375 -1.97 -20.21 12.02
C ASP A 375 -3.17 -20.41 12.95
N TYR A 376 -3.08 -21.33 13.92
CA TYR A 376 -4.17 -21.53 14.91
C TYR A 376 -4.40 -20.28 15.76
N LEU A 377 -3.35 -19.54 16.06
CA LEU A 377 -3.44 -18.29 16.79
C LEU A 377 -4.24 -17.26 15.97
N ALA A 378 -3.96 -17.12 14.68
CA ALA A 378 -4.67 -16.20 13.79
C ALA A 378 -6.17 -16.54 13.68
N ILE A 379 -6.52 -17.83 13.58
CA ILE A 379 -7.92 -18.28 13.50
C ILE A 379 -8.67 -17.96 14.79
N VAL A 380 -8.04 -18.19 15.95
CA VAL A 380 -8.67 -17.95 17.25
C VAL A 380 -8.84 -16.46 17.52
N THR A 381 -7.86 -15.62 17.18
CA THR A 381 -8.01 -14.16 17.32
C THR A 381 -9.10 -13.62 16.42
N LEU A 382 -9.20 -14.13 15.17
CA LEU A 382 -10.32 -13.84 14.27
C LEU A 382 -11.66 -14.18 14.90
N GLY A 383 -11.76 -15.39 15.50
CA GLY A 383 -12.95 -15.80 16.25
C GLY A 383 -13.29 -14.85 17.40
N PHE A 384 -12.31 -14.40 18.18
CA PHE A 384 -12.54 -13.43 19.26
C PHE A 384 -13.04 -12.08 18.73
N GLY A 385 -12.52 -11.59 17.60
CA GLY A 385 -13.02 -10.37 16.98
C GLY A 385 -14.50 -10.46 16.64
N GLU A 386 -14.92 -11.58 16.06
CA GLU A 386 -16.31 -11.83 15.70
C GLU A 386 -17.20 -12.11 16.94
N ILE A 387 -16.70 -12.83 17.93
CA ILE A 387 -17.42 -13.06 19.19
C ILE A 387 -17.75 -11.73 19.87
N ILE A 388 -16.81 -10.80 20.00
CA ILE A 388 -17.07 -9.48 20.60
C ILE A 388 -18.13 -8.71 19.82
N ARG A 389 -18.09 -8.73 18.50
CA ARG A 389 -19.10 -8.10 17.66
C ARG A 389 -20.49 -8.73 17.86
N ILE A 390 -20.57 -10.06 17.90
CA ILE A 390 -21.83 -10.79 18.13
C ILE A 390 -22.35 -10.55 19.54
N LEU A 391 -21.47 -10.46 20.54
CA LEU A 391 -21.86 -10.14 21.91
C LEU A 391 -22.52 -8.78 22.01
N PHE A 392 -21.97 -7.75 21.36
CA PHE A 392 -22.60 -6.43 21.31
C PHE A 392 -23.93 -6.42 20.54
N LEU A 393 -24.13 -7.35 19.61
CA LEU A 393 -25.36 -7.50 18.86
C LEU A 393 -26.41 -8.36 19.58
N SER A 394 -26.00 -9.16 20.56
CA SER A 394 -26.84 -10.17 21.19
C SER A 394 -27.96 -9.58 22.07
N ASP A 395 -29.10 -10.27 22.08
CA ASP A 395 -30.22 -9.91 22.94
C ASP A 395 -29.87 -9.99 24.44
N TRP A 396 -28.91 -10.86 24.80
CA TRP A 396 -28.44 -11.00 26.18
C TRP A 396 -27.80 -9.72 26.73
N LEU A 397 -27.05 -9.01 25.91
CA LEU A 397 -26.41 -7.72 26.27
C LEU A 397 -27.17 -6.51 25.75
N ASN A 398 -28.36 -6.70 25.16
CA ASN A 398 -29.15 -5.61 24.58
C ASN A 398 -29.47 -4.52 25.63
N GLY A 399 -29.79 -4.90 26.87
CA GLY A 399 -30.01 -3.96 27.96
C GLY A 399 -28.81 -3.09 28.34
N TYR A 400 -27.59 -3.48 27.95
CA TYR A 400 -26.35 -2.73 28.21
C TYR A 400 -25.85 -1.92 27.00
N PHE A 401 -25.98 -2.44 25.78
CA PHE A 401 -25.35 -1.88 24.58
C PHE A 401 -26.36 -1.55 23.47
N ASN A 402 -27.66 -1.69 23.71
CA ASN A 402 -28.76 -1.48 22.76
C ASN A 402 -28.69 -2.36 21.49
N GLY A 403 -27.94 -3.46 21.51
CA GLY A 403 -27.88 -4.43 20.43
C GLY A 403 -27.61 -3.81 19.05
N ALA A 404 -28.48 -4.11 18.08
CA ALA A 404 -28.35 -3.61 16.71
C ALA A 404 -28.53 -2.08 16.58
N GLN A 405 -29.27 -1.44 17.49
CA GLN A 405 -29.46 0.00 17.50
C GLN A 405 -28.20 0.75 17.95
N GLY A 406 -27.31 0.09 18.68
CA GLY A 406 -26.08 0.67 19.17
C GLY A 406 -26.29 1.83 20.16
N ILE A 407 -25.21 2.51 20.48
CA ILE A 407 -25.22 3.68 21.36
C ILE A 407 -25.16 4.93 20.50
N THR A 408 -26.16 5.81 20.67
CA THR A 408 -26.31 7.06 19.92
C THR A 408 -26.12 8.26 20.85
N ASN A 409 -26.10 9.47 20.30
CA ASN A 409 -25.93 10.72 21.04
C ASN A 409 -24.66 10.72 21.94
N ILE A 410 -23.56 10.19 21.42
CA ILE A 410 -22.28 10.28 22.08
C ILE A 410 -21.79 11.73 21.99
N PRO A 411 -21.51 12.38 23.13
CA PRO A 411 -21.08 13.77 23.11
C PRO A 411 -19.70 13.92 22.46
N PRO A 412 -19.38 15.12 21.95
CA PRO A 412 -18.05 15.44 21.43
C PRO A 412 -16.97 15.23 22.50
N ALA A 413 -15.72 15.10 22.08
CA ALA A 413 -14.61 14.99 23.01
C ALA A 413 -14.38 16.34 23.70
N ASP A 414 -14.80 16.43 24.96
CA ASP A 414 -14.71 17.63 25.77
C ASP A 414 -13.50 17.56 26.72
N PHE A 415 -12.59 18.53 26.58
CA PHE A 415 -11.39 18.69 27.40
C PHE A 415 -11.60 19.70 28.54
N GLY A 416 -12.80 20.23 28.74
CA GLY A 416 -13.13 21.23 29.73
C GLY A 416 -12.84 22.67 29.29
N VAL A 417 -11.93 22.87 28.34
CA VAL A 417 -11.58 24.18 27.75
C VAL A 417 -12.04 24.27 26.30
N THR A 418 -11.97 23.16 25.59
CA THR A 418 -12.33 23.07 24.16
C THR A 418 -13.11 21.79 23.90
N GLU A 419 -14.15 21.88 23.07
CA GLU A 419 -14.91 20.75 22.57
C GLU A 419 -14.45 20.41 21.14
N VAL A 420 -14.14 19.12 20.90
CA VAL A 420 -13.82 18.61 19.57
C VAL A 420 -15.08 17.96 18.99
N LYS A 421 -15.81 18.71 18.17
CA LYS A 421 -17.05 18.24 17.54
C LYS A 421 -16.75 17.39 16.31
N GLY A 422 -17.44 16.26 16.17
CA GLY A 422 -17.33 15.40 15.00
C GLY A 422 -17.73 16.07 13.69
N THR A 423 -18.56 17.13 13.76
CA THR A 423 -18.96 17.96 12.62
C THR A 423 -17.87 18.94 12.13
N ASP A 424 -16.79 19.11 12.91
CA ASP A 424 -15.61 19.88 12.53
C ASP A 424 -14.42 18.94 12.31
N PRO A 425 -14.20 18.48 11.07
CA PRO A 425 -13.12 17.53 10.77
C PRO A 425 -11.73 18.05 11.11
N ARG A 426 -11.52 19.37 11.09
CA ARG A 426 -10.24 19.98 11.45
C ARG A 426 -9.90 19.73 12.92
N SER A 427 -10.83 19.96 13.82
CA SER A 427 -10.63 19.73 15.26
C SER A 427 -10.37 18.25 15.57
N VAL A 428 -11.12 17.36 14.88
CA VAL A 428 -10.91 15.91 14.97
C VAL A 428 -9.53 15.52 14.48
N PHE A 429 -9.07 16.06 13.36
CA PHE A 429 -7.73 15.80 12.85
C PHE A 429 -6.64 16.18 13.86
N TYR A 430 -6.71 17.36 14.48
CA TYR A 430 -5.73 17.74 15.48
C TYR A 430 -5.77 16.84 16.72
N LEU A 431 -6.95 16.42 17.15
CA LEU A 431 -7.08 15.43 18.22
C LEU A 431 -6.38 14.11 17.84
N VAL A 432 -6.67 13.58 16.68
CA VAL A 432 -6.04 12.36 16.17
C VAL A 432 -4.52 12.53 16.06
N MET A 433 -4.05 13.67 15.58
CA MET A 433 -2.63 13.98 15.43
C MET A 433 -1.90 13.95 16.78
N VAL A 434 -2.49 14.48 17.85
CA VAL A 434 -1.92 14.41 19.20
C VAL A 434 -1.74 12.97 19.64
N PHE A 435 -2.79 12.13 19.49
CA PHE A 435 -2.70 10.72 19.86
C PHE A 435 -1.78 9.92 18.93
N ALA A 436 -1.70 10.27 17.64
CA ALA A 436 -0.74 9.68 16.72
C ALA A 436 0.71 9.96 17.15
N ILE A 437 1.02 11.19 17.55
CA ILE A 437 2.35 11.55 18.07
C ILE A 437 2.67 10.75 19.34
N ILE A 438 1.72 10.64 20.28
CA ILE A 438 1.87 9.83 21.49
C ILE A 438 2.13 8.36 21.13
N SER A 439 1.35 7.81 20.20
CA SER A 439 1.47 6.41 19.76
C SER A 439 2.77 6.14 19.01
N ILE A 440 3.21 7.06 18.14
CA ILE A 440 4.50 6.98 17.45
C ILE A 440 5.65 7.02 18.46
N TYR A 441 5.61 7.96 19.41
CA TYR A 441 6.63 8.08 20.45
C TYR A 441 6.68 6.82 21.33
N THR A 442 5.53 6.31 21.75
CA THR A 442 5.41 5.08 22.55
C THR A 442 5.98 3.88 21.80
N SER A 443 5.57 3.68 20.53
CA SER A 443 6.07 2.60 19.68
C SER A 443 7.59 2.70 19.47
N TRP A 444 8.12 3.89 19.23
CA TRP A 444 9.54 4.12 19.05
C TRP A 444 10.34 3.83 20.35
N ARG A 445 9.81 4.22 21.52
CA ARG A 445 10.44 3.92 22.83
C ARG A 445 10.40 2.43 23.13
N LEU A 446 9.29 1.78 22.84
CA LEU A 446 9.10 0.33 23.04
C LEU A 446 10.05 -0.47 22.14
N GLU A 447 10.16 -0.14 20.85
CA GLU A 447 11.09 -0.80 19.93
C GLU A 447 12.54 -0.81 20.47
N ARG A 448 12.98 0.29 21.08
CA ARG A 448 14.34 0.43 21.64
C ARG A 448 14.49 -0.06 23.07
N SER A 449 13.42 -0.47 23.73
CA SER A 449 13.38 -0.94 25.11
C SER A 449 13.88 -2.38 25.25
N ARG A 450 13.97 -2.87 26.50
CA ARG A 450 14.22 -4.29 26.78
C ARG A 450 13.07 -5.16 26.28
N LEU A 451 11.82 -4.68 26.39
CA LEU A 451 10.64 -5.36 25.88
C LEU A 451 10.69 -5.52 24.35
N GLY A 452 11.01 -4.45 23.61
CA GLY A 452 11.11 -4.51 22.16
C GLY A 452 12.17 -5.50 21.68
N ARG A 453 13.33 -5.57 22.34
CA ARG A 453 14.35 -6.58 22.04
C ARG A 453 13.88 -8.01 22.32
N ALA A 454 13.14 -8.21 23.42
CA ALA A 454 12.57 -9.52 23.73
C ALA A 454 11.49 -9.92 22.71
N TRP A 455 10.64 -8.99 22.27
CA TRP A 455 9.68 -9.24 21.18
C TRP A 455 10.37 -9.65 19.88
N MET A 456 11.39 -8.92 19.47
CA MET A 456 12.15 -9.27 18.25
C MET A 456 12.82 -10.64 18.36
N ALA A 457 13.37 -11.01 19.52
CA ALA A 457 13.95 -12.34 19.75
C ALA A 457 12.90 -13.46 19.63
N ILE A 458 11.70 -13.26 20.21
CA ILE A 458 10.58 -14.22 20.12
C ILE A 458 10.10 -14.35 18.66
N ARG A 459 10.09 -13.25 17.91
CA ARG A 459 9.68 -13.24 16.51
C ARG A 459 10.65 -14.04 15.62
N GLU A 460 11.95 -14.00 15.89
CA GLU A 460 12.97 -14.75 15.15
C GLU A 460 12.89 -16.24 15.45
N ASP A 461 12.96 -16.62 16.74
CA ASP A 461 12.77 -18.00 17.19
C ASP A 461 12.32 -18.04 18.65
N GLU A 462 11.08 -18.48 18.87
CA GLU A 462 10.49 -18.58 20.20
C GLU A 462 11.22 -19.57 21.10
N SER A 463 11.68 -20.71 20.56
CA SER A 463 12.35 -21.75 21.33
C SER A 463 13.75 -21.32 21.77
N VAL A 464 14.48 -20.62 20.90
CA VAL A 464 15.77 -20.04 21.24
C VAL A 464 15.62 -18.93 22.29
N ALA A 465 14.61 -18.06 22.13
CA ALA A 465 14.33 -17.00 23.11
C ALA A 465 14.02 -17.57 24.50
N GLU A 466 13.23 -18.65 24.56
CA GLU A 466 12.91 -19.36 25.82
C GLU A 466 14.16 -19.99 26.43
N ALA A 467 15.00 -20.65 25.63
CA ALA A 467 16.27 -21.23 26.08
C ALA A 467 17.24 -20.17 26.63
N MET A 468 17.18 -18.93 26.12
CA MET A 468 17.93 -17.78 26.61
C MET A 468 17.34 -17.13 27.87
N GLY A 469 16.25 -17.71 28.46
CA GLY A 469 15.64 -17.29 29.70
C GLY A 469 14.57 -16.17 29.53
N ILE A 470 14.08 -15.92 28.31
CA ILE A 470 12.99 -14.98 28.07
C ILE A 470 11.67 -15.69 28.40
N ASN A 471 10.85 -15.11 29.30
CA ASN A 471 9.50 -15.60 29.54
C ASN A 471 8.58 -15.21 28.38
N THR A 472 8.47 -16.09 27.37
CA THR A 472 7.76 -15.84 26.12
C THR A 472 6.29 -15.53 26.34
N VAL A 473 5.63 -16.20 27.31
CA VAL A 473 4.22 -16.00 27.65
C VAL A 473 3.97 -14.57 28.12
N ASN A 474 4.72 -14.09 29.11
CA ASN A 474 4.51 -12.75 29.67
C ASN A 474 4.87 -11.66 28.64
N ILE A 475 5.91 -11.87 27.86
CA ILE A 475 6.37 -10.90 26.86
C ILE A 475 5.35 -10.80 25.71
N LYS A 476 4.79 -11.91 25.23
CA LYS A 476 3.70 -11.90 24.22
C LYS A 476 2.44 -11.22 24.78
N LEU A 477 2.07 -11.53 26.02
CA LEU A 477 0.91 -10.91 26.68
C LEU A 477 1.03 -9.39 26.75
N MET A 478 2.23 -8.88 27.06
CA MET A 478 2.50 -7.44 27.04
C MET A 478 2.33 -6.82 25.65
N ALA A 479 2.64 -7.54 24.57
CA ALA A 479 2.40 -7.04 23.21
C ALA A 479 0.89 -6.87 22.95
N PHE A 480 0.05 -7.84 23.34
CA PHE A 480 -1.40 -7.72 23.25
C PHE A 480 -1.94 -6.54 24.07
N VAL A 481 -1.49 -6.38 25.32
CA VAL A 481 -1.94 -5.28 26.18
C VAL A 481 -1.57 -3.92 25.57
N VAL A 482 -0.35 -3.76 25.10
CA VAL A 482 0.09 -2.51 24.47
C VAL A 482 -0.68 -2.26 23.18
N GLY A 483 -0.84 -3.28 22.33
CA GLY A 483 -1.63 -3.20 21.11
C GLY A 483 -3.08 -2.79 21.39
N ALA A 484 -3.73 -3.40 22.38
CA ALA A 484 -5.09 -3.10 22.79
C ALA A 484 -5.25 -1.65 23.27
N VAL A 485 -4.30 -1.15 24.08
CA VAL A 485 -4.31 0.24 24.56
C VAL A 485 -4.19 1.22 23.39
N LEU A 486 -3.29 0.97 22.43
CA LEU A 486 -3.15 1.84 21.27
C LEU A 486 -4.40 1.80 20.37
N ALA A 487 -5.05 0.63 20.21
CA ALA A 487 -6.30 0.51 19.47
C ALA A 487 -7.46 1.27 20.16
N SER A 488 -7.47 1.29 21.49
CA SER A 488 -8.52 1.94 22.25
C SER A 488 -8.55 3.47 22.05
N PHE A 489 -7.40 4.10 21.81
CA PHE A 489 -7.36 5.52 21.45
C PHE A 489 -8.15 5.80 20.16
N ALA A 490 -7.96 4.97 19.15
CA ALA A 490 -8.71 5.08 17.90
C ALA A 490 -10.22 4.88 18.15
N GLY A 491 -10.59 3.91 19.02
CA GLY A 491 -11.98 3.63 19.41
C GLY A 491 -12.64 4.80 20.11
N ALA A 492 -11.98 5.38 21.09
CA ALA A 492 -12.47 6.55 21.83
C ALA A 492 -12.67 7.78 20.93
N ILE A 493 -11.71 8.03 20.03
CA ILE A 493 -11.82 9.14 19.09
C ILE A 493 -12.92 8.88 18.05
N PHE A 494 -13.00 7.65 17.53
CA PHE A 494 -14.02 7.27 16.55
C PHE A 494 -15.44 7.44 17.09
N SER A 495 -15.69 7.02 18.34
CA SER A 495 -17.00 7.17 18.99
C SER A 495 -17.41 8.65 19.13
N ALA A 496 -16.50 9.52 19.59
CA ALA A 496 -16.75 10.96 19.71
C ALA A 496 -16.90 11.66 18.35
N LYS A 497 -16.14 11.20 17.33
CA LYS A 497 -16.22 11.73 15.97
C LYS A 497 -17.56 11.44 15.31
N VAL A 498 -18.01 10.19 15.36
CA VAL A 498 -19.23 9.74 14.67
C VAL A 498 -20.48 10.10 15.46
N GLY A 499 -20.38 10.26 16.78
CA GLY A 499 -21.50 10.54 17.67
C GLY A 499 -22.47 9.37 17.87
N SER A 500 -22.18 8.24 17.25
CA SER A 500 -22.94 6.98 17.37
C SER A 500 -22.06 5.79 17.08
N ILE A 501 -22.33 4.65 17.74
CA ILE A 501 -21.54 3.45 17.58
C ILE A 501 -22.45 2.23 17.43
N PHE A 502 -22.16 1.42 16.40
CA PHE A 502 -22.94 0.25 16.05
C PHE A 502 -22.04 -0.98 15.97
N PRO A 503 -22.53 -2.20 16.30
CA PRO A 503 -21.74 -3.43 16.13
C PRO A 503 -21.24 -3.64 14.70
N THR A 504 -22.01 -3.17 13.71
CA THR A 504 -21.63 -3.21 12.28
C THR A 504 -20.47 -2.27 11.90
N SER A 505 -20.01 -1.43 12.80
CA SER A 505 -18.81 -0.60 12.59
C SER A 505 -17.52 -1.39 12.84
N PHE A 506 -17.61 -2.54 13.52
CA PHE A 506 -16.48 -3.37 13.95
C PHE A 506 -16.46 -4.71 13.23
N LEU A 507 -16.65 -4.69 11.90
CA LEU A 507 -16.52 -5.87 11.07
C LEU A 507 -15.06 -6.33 11.02
N ILE A 508 -14.86 -7.64 10.90
CA ILE A 508 -13.53 -8.24 10.72
C ILE A 508 -12.73 -7.64 9.58
N LEU A 509 -13.43 -7.10 8.57
CA LEU A 509 -12.88 -6.37 7.46
C LEU A 509 -11.96 -5.22 7.89
N VAL A 510 -12.27 -4.56 9.02
CA VAL A 510 -11.43 -3.50 9.58
C VAL A 510 -10.08 -4.07 10.00
N SER A 511 -10.04 -5.24 10.69
CA SER A 511 -8.79 -5.92 11.04
C SER A 511 -7.96 -6.27 9.81
N ILE A 512 -8.61 -6.79 8.77
CA ILE A 512 -7.94 -7.14 7.51
C ILE A 512 -7.29 -5.91 6.89
N ILE A 513 -8.01 -4.78 6.79
CA ILE A 513 -7.45 -3.53 6.22
C ILE A 513 -6.28 -3.02 7.07
N ILE A 514 -6.38 -3.05 8.39
CA ILE A 514 -5.28 -2.63 9.27
C ILE A 514 -4.06 -3.54 9.07
N LEU A 515 -4.28 -4.85 8.94
CA LEU A 515 -3.21 -5.80 8.64
C LEU A 515 -2.55 -5.51 7.28
N VAL A 516 -3.35 -5.24 6.24
CA VAL A 516 -2.84 -4.84 4.92
C VAL A 516 -1.99 -3.57 5.01
N ILE A 517 -2.42 -2.58 5.80
CA ILE A 517 -1.65 -1.35 6.04
C ILE A 517 -0.26 -1.68 6.63
N VAL A 518 -0.21 -2.56 7.63
CA VAL A 518 1.04 -2.94 8.30
C VAL A 518 1.95 -3.76 7.37
N ILE A 519 1.40 -4.72 6.61
CA ILE A 519 2.18 -5.56 5.69
C ILE A 519 2.70 -4.72 4.52
N VAL A 520 1.82 -3.98 3.85
CA VAL A 520 2.19 -3.15 2.70
C VAL A 520 3.12 -2.00 3.11
N GLY A 521 2.87 -1.38 4.26
CA GLY A 521 3.75 -0.35 4.80
C GLY A 521 5.15 -0.86 5.12
N GLY A 522 5.24 -2.06 5.68
CA GLY A 522 6.47 -2.72 6.12
C GLY A 522 6.41 -3.09 7.60
N MET A 523 6.25 -4.38 7.88
CA MET A 523 6.12 -4.91 9.23
C MET A 523 7.32 -4.58 10.12
N GLY A 524 7.07 -4.06 11.32
CA GLY A 524 8.10 -3.67 12.29
C GLY A 524 8.79 -2.34 11.97
N ASN A 525 8.29 -1.55 11.01
CA ASN A 525 8.81 -0.22 10.70
C ASN A 525 7.71 0.84 10.91
N ILE A 526 7.91 1.73 11.87
CA ILE A 526 6.95 2.82 12.19
C ILE A 526 6.73 3.73 10.97
N VAL A 527 7.81 4.10 10.27
CA VAL A 527 7.71 4.95 9.07
C VAL A 527 6.94 4.24 7.96
N GLY A 528 7.17 2.92 7.81
CA GLY A 528 6.43 2.09 6.86
C GLY A 528 4.93 2.10 7.15
N VAL A 529 4.53 1.95 8.41
CA VAL A 529 3.11 1.99 8.82
C VAL A 529 2.48 3.35 8.54
N ILE A 530 3.20 4.46 8.80
CA ILE A 530 2.72 5.82 8.47
C ILE A 530 2.47 5.94 6.96
N VAL A 531 3.44 5.55 6.13
CA VAL A 531 3.33 5.60 4.67
C VAL A 531 2.21 4.69 4.19
N GLY A 532 2.12 3.46 4.71
CA GLY A 532 1.05 2.51 4.40
C GLY A 532 -0.34 3.06 4.73
N SER A 533 -0.50 3.70 5.89
CA SER A 533 -1.77 4.34 6.29
C SER A 533 -2.17 5.47 5.34
N VAL A 534 -1.23 6.35 4.99
CA VAL A 534 -1.47 7.46 4.06
C VAL A 534 -1.80 6.94 2.66
N VAL A 535 -1.04 5.98 2.15
CA VAL A 535 -1.24 5.46 0.80
C VAL A 535 -2.54 4.66 0.70
N LEU A 536 -2.79 3.74 1.63
CA LEU A 536 -3.94 2.85 1.51
C LEU A 536 -5.25 3.55 1.90
N VAL A 537 -5.30 4.14 3.09
CA VAL A 537 -6.53 4.80 3.58
C VAL A 537 -6.74 6.13 2.88
N GLY A 538 -5.67 6.87 2.58
CA GLY A 538 -5.77 8.12 1.83
C GLY A 538 -6.29 7.91 0.42
N VAL A 539 -5.76 6.93 -0.32
CA VAL A 539 -6.14 6.72 -1.72
C VAL A 539 -7.44 5.91 -1.83
N LEU A 540 -7.54 4.76 -1.18
CA LEU A 540 -8.67 3.83 -1.34
C LEU A 540 -9.79 4.02 -0.30
N GLY A 541 -9.50 4.68 0.82
CA GLY A 541 -10.44 4.87 1.92
C GLY A 541 -10.53 3.71 2.89
N GLY A 542 -11.15 3.95 4.03
CA GLY A 542 -11.48 2.90 5.01
C GLY A 542 -12.67 2.02 4.57
N PRO A 543 -13.09 1.04 5.40
CA PRO A 543 -14.16 0.09 5.03
C PRO A 543 -15.48 0.74 4.66
N LYS A 544 -15.87 1.78 5.41
CA LYS A 544 -17.10 2.56 5.21
C LYS A 544 -16.84 4.03 4.86
N GLN A 545 -15.57 4.42 4.72
CA GLN A 545 -15.18 5.80 4.50
C GLN A 545 -14.61 5.96 3.10
N PRO A 546 -14.95 7.05 2.40
CA PRO A 546 -14.36 7.34 1.10
C PRO A 546 -12.87 7.67 1.26
N GLY A 547 -12.08 7.28 0.25
CA GLY A 547 -10.73 7.78 0.04
C GLY A 547 -10.71 8.86 -1.03
N LEU A 548 -9.52 9.21 -1.51
CA LEU A 548 -9.37 10.11 -2.66
C LEU A 548 -10.01 9.52 -3.93
N LEU A 549 -10.00 8.21 -4.06
CA LEU A 549 -10.60 7.48 -5.17
C LEU A 549 -11.97 6.92 -4.75
N GLN A 550 -12.97 7.79 -4.61
CA GLN A 550 -14.32 7.43 -4.16
C GLN A 550 -15.00 6.44 -5.14
N GLU A 551 -14.72 6.55 -6.40
CA GLU A 551 -15.24 5.70 -7.47
C GLU A 551 -14.86 4.23 -7.28
N PHE A 552 -13.68 3.96 -6.69
CA PHE A 552 -13.23 2.61 -6.39
C PHE A 552 -13.83 2.01 -5.11
N SER A 553 -14.73 2.73 -4.43
CA SER A 553 -15.27 2.27 -3.13
C SER A 553 -15.93 0.89 -3.19
N GLN A 554 -16.55 0.51 -4.31
CA GLN A 554 -17.14 -0.81 -4.52
C GLN A 554 -16.08 -1.91 -4.74
N TYR A 555 -14.93 -1.55 -5.32
CA TYR A 555 -13.86 -2.48 -5.69
C TYR A 555 -12.70 -2.47 -4.70
N LYS A 556 -12.75 -1.65 -3.67
CA LYS A 556 -11.61 -1.47 -2.75
C LYS A 556 -11.13 -2.77 -2.10
N LEU A 557 -12.03 -3.70 -1.80
CA LEU A 557 -11.66 -5.00 -1.22
C LEU A 557 -10.88 -5.86 -2.20
N LEU A 558 -11.30 -5.87 -3.47
CA LEU A 558 -10.57 -6.53 -4.54
C LEU A 558 -9.16 -5.93 -4.68
N ILE A 559 -9.08 -4.60 -4.66
CA ILE A 559 -7.81 -3.87 -4.80
C ILE A 559 -6.91 -4.14 -3.59
N TYR A 560 -7.44 -4.12 -2.36
CA TYR A 560 -6.68 -4.47 -1.15
C TYR A 560 -6.14 -5.89 -1.21
N GLY A 561 -6.97 -6.87 -1.63
CA GLY A 561 -6.55 -8.26 -1.78
C GLY A 561 -5.48 -8.44 -2.85
N ALA A 562 -5.69 -7.87 -4.02
CA ALA A 562 -4.74 -7.92 -5.14
C ALA A 562 -3.39 -7.26 -4.77
N LEU A 563 -3.44 -6.09 -4.12
CA LEU A 563 -2.25 -5.36 -3.69
C LEU A 563 -1.48 -6.14 -2.62
N LEU A 564 -2.18 -6.79 -1.68
CA LEU A 564 -1.56 -7.62 -0.66
C LEU A 564 -0.82 -8.80 -1.30
N ILE A 565 -1.48 -9.53 -2.20
CA ILE A 565 -0.86 -10.67 -2.90
C ILE A 565 0.35 -10.20 -3.71
N TRP A 566 0.20 -9.11 -4.47
CA TRP A 566 1.29 -8.54 -5.27
C TRP A 566 2.48 -8.12 -4.41
N MET A 567 2.22 -7.44 -3.28
CA MET A 567 3.29 -7.02 -2.37
C MET A 567 4.00 -8.22 -1.75
N MET A 568 3.26 -9.26 -1.32
CA MET A 568 3.87 -10.45 -0.74
C MET A 568 4.74 -11.22 -1.74
N LEU A 569 4.36 -11.23 -3.03
CA LEU A 569 5.12 -11.91 -4.08
C LEU A 569 6.35 -11.11 -4.56
N GLN A 570 6.22 -9.78 -4.69
CA GLN A 570 7.24 -8.93 -5.31
C GLN A 570 8.13 -8.20 -4.31
N ARG A 571 7.55 -7.76 -3.18
CA ARG A 571 8.25 -7.00 -2.13
C ARG A 571 7.74 -7.38 -0.74
N PRO A 572 8.10 -8.57 -0.25
CA PRO A 572 7.67 -9.03 1.08
C PRO A 572 8.17 -8.14 2.23
N GLU A 573 9.11 -7.25 1.95
CA GLU A 573 9.64 -6.26 2.90
C GLU A 573 8.71 -5.05 3.13
N GLY A 574 7.74 -4.82 2.24
CA GLY A 574 6.85 -3.66 2.25
C GLY A 574 7.39 -2.46 1.47
N LEU A 575 6.63 -1.33 1.50
CA LEU A 575 7.00 -0.07 0.83
C LEU A 575 8.26 0.56 1.42
N VAL A 576 8.40 0.48 2.75
CA VAL A 576 9.56 1.00 3.48
C VAL A 576 10.18 -0.15 4.26
N PRO A 577 11.18 -0.84 3.69
CA PRO A 577 11.77 -2.01 4.32
C PRO A 577 12.49 -1.67 5.63
N ASN A 578 12.35 -2.53 6.61
CA ASN A 578 13.22 -2.51 7.78
C ASN A 578 14.55 -3.17 7.38
N VAL A 579 15.66 -2.50 7.66
CA VAL A 579 17.01 -2.98 7.29
C VAL A 579 17.30 -4.40 7.80
N ARG A 580 16.77 -4.77 8.96
CA ARG A 580 16.91 -6.13 9.52
C ARG A 580 16.13 -7.15 8.69
N ARG A 581 14.86 -6.89 8.39
CA ARG A 581 14.02 -7.79 7.62
C ARG A 581 14.52 -7.97 6.19
N SER A 582 15.05 -6.92 5.58
CA SER A 582 15.69 -7.00 4.27
C SER A 582 16.88 -7.97 4.30
N ARG A 583 17.69 -7.94 5.35
CA ARG A 583 18.80 -8.88 5.53
C ARG A 583 18.35 -10.34 5.76
N GLU A 584 17.24 -10.53 6.52
CA GLU A 584 16.68 -11.87 6.77
C GLU A 584 16.16 -12.53 5.48
N LEU A 585 15.49 -11.75 4.63
CA LEU A 585 14.89 -12.22 3.38
C LEU A 585 15.92 -12.46 2.26
N HIS A 586 17.04 -11.72 2.26
CA HIS A 586 18.10 -11.79 1.25
C HIS A 586 19.44 -12.26 1.84
N LEU A 587 19.37 -13.13 2.85
CA LEU A 587 20.58 -13.61 3.53
C LEU A 587 21.60 -14.25 2.57
N GLU A 588 21.12 -15.02 1.60
CA GLU A 588 21.97 -15.66 0.60
C GLU A 588 22.66 -14.63 -0.31
N GLU A 589 21.94 -13.59 -0.76
CA GLU A 589 22.52 -12.50 -1.55
C GLU A 589 23.53 -11.69 -0.72
N PHE A 590 23.23 -11.43 0.56
CA PHE A 590 24.14 -10.74 1.45
C PHE A 590 25.42 -11.54 1.73
N LEU A 591 25.30 -12.85 1.89
CA LEU A 591 26.46 -13.73 2.08
C LEU A 591 27.30 -13.81 0.80
N GLN A 592 26.67 -13.87 -0.36
CA GLN A 592 27.33 -13.88 -1.65
C GLN A 592 28.04 -12.54 -1.93
N ASP A 593 27.39 -11.41 -1.65
CA ASP A 593 28.00 -10.07 -1.77
C ASP A 593 29.16 -9.87 -0.77
N ALA A 594 29.04 -10.38 0.46
CA ALA A 594 30.11 -10.31 1.44
C ALA A 594 31.32 -11.14 0.99
N TRP A 595 31.07 -12.34 0.49
CA TRP A 595 32.13 -13.23 -0.03
C TRP A 595 32.84 -12.66 -1.26
N LEU A 596 32.08 -12.02 -2.18
CA LEU A 596 32.65 -11.34 -3.33
C LEU A 596 33.50 -10.12 -2.93
N ARG A 597 33.09 -9.37 -1.90
CA ARG A 597 33.90 -8.25 -1.37
C ARG A 597 35.20 -8.74 -0.75
N ASP A 598 35.15 -9.80 0.08
CA ASP A 598 36.33 -10.38 0.67
C ASP A 598 37.33 -10.88 -0.39
N GLN A 599 36.84 -11.41 -1.53
CA GLN A 599 37.68 -11.76 -2.67
C GLN A 599 38.33 -10.56 -3.36
N VAL A 600 37.53 -9.47 -3.58
CA VAL A 600 38.06 -8.25 -4.21
C VAL A 600 39.12 -7.61 -3.32
N ASP A 601 38.85 -7.52 -2.01
CA ASP A 601 39.82 -6.98 -1.04
C ASP A 601 41.09 -7.81 -0.97
N ALA A 602 40.99 -9.15 -1.00
CA ALA A 602 42.14 -10.07 -1.05
C ALA A 602 42.95 -9.94 -2.36
N ASP A 603 42.26 -9.74 -3.49
CA ASP A 603 42.92 -9.50 -4.78
C ASP A 603 43.60 -8.12 -4.83
N GLU A 604 43.05 -7.09 -4.22
CA GLU A 604 43.69 -5.77 -4.10
C GLU A 604 44.89 -5.80 -3.19
N GLU A 605 44.82 -6.49 -2.04
CA GLU A 605 45.97 -6.71 -1.15
C GLU A 605 47.07 -7.53 -1.82
N GLY A 606 46.72 -8.56 -2.59
CA GLY A 606 47.66 -9.38 -3.37
C GLY A 606 48.38 -8.53 -4.43
N ARG A 607 47.67 -7.71 -5.17
CA ARG A 607 48.26 -6.77 -6.16
C ARG A 607 49.13 -5.69 -5.52
N ALA A 608 48.77 -5.18 -4.35
CA ALA A 608 49.57 -4.22 -3.60
C ALA A 608 50.85 -4.83 -3.08
N ALA A 609 50.80 -6.09 -2.64
CA ALA A 609 51.98 -6.85 -2.21
C ALA A 609 52.94 -7.17 -3.38
N GLU A 610 52.42 -7.54 -4.56
CA GLU A 610 53.21 -7.72 -5.78
C GLU A 610 53.83 -6.41 -6.29
N ALA A 611 53.07 -5.29 -6.24
CA ALA A 611 53.58 -3.96 -6.61
C ALA A 611 54.67 -3.47 -5.65
N GLY A 612 54.59 -3.83 -4.37
CA GLY A 612 55.62 -3.53 -3.35
C GLY A 612 56.88 -4.38 -3.48
N ALA A 613 56.75 -5.60 -4.03
CA ALA A 613 57.87 -6.50 -4.25
C ALA A 613 58.73 -6.18 -5.50
N VAL A 614 58.20 -5.35 -6.42
CA VAL A 614 58.87 -4.92 -7.68
C VAL A 614 59.64 -3.60 -7.52
N ALA A 615 59.80 -3.05 -6.31
CA ALA A 615 60.67 -1.89 -6.12
C ALA A 615 62.15 -2.34 -6.31
N PRO A 616 62.88 -1.80 -7.33
CA PRO A 616 64.23 -2.26 -7.60
C PRO A 616 65.16 -1.85 -6.46
N ALA A 617 65.83 -2.85 -5.88
CA ALA A 617 67.04 -2.63 -5.13
C ALA A 617 68.13 -2.13 -6.11
N GLY A 618 68.12 -0.84 -6.36
CA GLY A 618 69.01 -0.20 -7.30
C GLY A 618 69.80 0.96 -6.67
N GLY A 619 71.09 0.67 -6.43
CA GLY A 619 72.11 1.68 -6.56
C GLY A 619 72.69 2.26 -5.29
N GLY A 620 73.52 1.53 -4.61
CA GLY A 620 74.62 2.12 -3.86
C GLY A 620 75.92 1.99 -4.65
N ALA A 621 76.46 3.08 -5.10
CA ALA A 621 77.88 3.24 -5.42
C ALA A 621 78.29 4.65 -4.99
#